data_401a80f5706cbb5f71d6eb55018953d0
#
_entry.id   401a80f5706cbb5f71d6eb55018953d0
#
_cell.length_a   1.000
_cell.length_b   1.000
_cell.length_c   1.000
_cell.angle_alpha   90.00
_cell.angle_beta   90.00
_cell.angle_gamma   90.00
#
_symmetry.space_group_name_H-M   'P 1'
#
loop_
_entity.id
_entity.type
_entity.pdbx_description
1 polymer ?
#
loop_
_entity_poly.entity_id
_entity_poly.type
_entity_poly.pdbx_seq_one_letter_code
_entity_poly.pdbx_strand_id
1 'polypeptide(L)'
;VIQFAPVAVEDFLIYGVHEKKTPQTDKLAIRIYAATAFGSEHQTTKSCLRALSELNRKNVPHARILDVGTGSGILSLAAAKLWRETAQITAVDIDEEAVIVTRGNAEDNGLEKFITAGVSNGYQSELVSKNAPYDIIFANILARPLIEMAPDLAQNLKPGGFCILSGFVGDQENWVIKAHEEQGLSLVKIYEMDNWR
;
A
#
# COMPACT_ATOMS: atom_id res chain seq x y z
N VAL A 1 18.63 -11.82 -0.48
CA VAL A 1 18.27 -10.50 -1.01
C VAL A 1 18.19 -10.58 -2.52
N ILE A 2 17.04 -10.19 -3.06
CA ILE A 2 16.82 -10.18 -4.50
C ILE A 2 17.35 -8.86 -5.05
N GLN A 3 18.20 -8.96 -6.07
CA GLN A 3 18.73 -7.79 -6.76
C GLN A 3 17.86 -7.45 -7.97
N PHE A 4 17.53 -6.20 -8.13
CA PHE A 4 16.76 -5.70 -9.27
C PHE A 4 17.29 -4.32 -9.69
N ALA A 5 17.10 -3.97 -10.96
CA ALA A 5 17.41 -2.63 -11.44
C ALA A 5 16.43 -1.60 -10.87
N PRO A 6 16.84 -0.34 -10.67
CA PRO A 6 15.92 0.70 -10.24
C PRO A 6 14.69 0.81 -11.16
N VAL A 7 13.52 0.97 -10.55
CA VAL A 7 12.24 1.01 -11.26
C VAL A 7 11.55 2.36 -11.02
N ALA A 8 11.31 3.10 -12.09
CA ALA A 8 10.58 4.36 -12.03
C ALA A 8 9.09 4.12 -12.27
N VAL A 9 8.25 4.58 -11.36
CA VAL A 9 6.79 4.54 -11.47
C VAL A 9 6.24 5.88 -11.01
N GLU A 10 5.69 6.67 -11.95
CA GLU A 10 5.12 8.00 -11.67
C GLU A 10 6.10 8.88 -10.86
N ASP A 11 5.70 9.29 -9.67
CA ASP A 11 6.51 10.16 -8.80
C ASP A 11 7.64 9.43 -8.06
N PHE A 12 7.75 8.11 -8.22
CA PHE A 12 8.63 7.27 -7.41
C PHE A 12 9.75 6.62 -8.21
N LEU A 13 10.90 6.45 -7.56
CA LEU A 13 11.98 5.58 -8.01
C LEU A 13 12.26 4.55 -6.91
N ILE A 14 12.10 3.28 -7.23
CA ILE A 14 12.32 2.18 -6.29
C ILE A 14 13.65 1.52 -6.61
N TYR A 15 14.50 1.37 -5.62
CA TYR A 15 15.81 0.74 -5.77
C TYR A 15 16.11 -0.20 -4.59
N GLY A 16 16.91 -1.22 -4.85
CA GLY A 16 17.23 -2.23 -3.85
C GLY A 16 18.34 -1.81 -2.90
N VAL A 17 18.39 -2.45 -1.74
CA VAL A 17 19.43 -2.24 -0.72
C VAL A 17 20.82 -2.65 -1.20
N HIS A 18 20.95 -3.41 -2.28
CA HIS A 18 22.22 -3.75 -2.91
C HIS A 18 22.90 -2.55 -3.60
N GLU A 19 22.14 -1.52 -3.91
CA GLU A 19 22.70 -0.26 -4.42
C GLU A 19 23.39 0.50 -3.29
N LYS A 20 24.67 0.76 -3.46
CA LYS A 20 25.48 1.43 -2.43
C LYS A 20 25.15 2.91 -2.25
N LYS A 21 24.58 3.51 -3.27
CA LYS A 21 24.19 4.93 -3.28
C LYS A 21 22.78 5.08 -3.82
N THR A 22 22.08 6.08 -3.33
CA THR A 22 20.80 6.48 -3.91
C THR A 22 21.00 6.87 -5.37
N PRO A 23 20.26 6.25 -6.32
CA PRO A 23 20.33 6.68 -7.72
C PRO A 23 19.99 8.16 -7.87
N GLN A 24 20.65 8.82 -8.81
CA GLN A 24 20.37 10.22 -9.10
C GLN A 24 18.99 10.34 -9.77
N THR A 25 18.09 11.09 -9.16
CA THR A 25 16.70 11.22 -9.63
C THR A 25 16.05 12.47 -9.04
N ASP A 26 15.11 13.04 -9.79
CA ASP A 26 14.19 14.07 -9.31
C ASP A 26 12.91 13.47 -8.69
N LYS A 27 12.76 12.16 -8.78
CA LYS A 27 11.64 11.43 -8.20
C LYS A 27 11.85 11.14 -6.71
N LEU A 28 10.81 10.72 -6.03
CA LEU A 28 10.88 10.26 -4.64
C LEU A 28 11.53 8.87 -4.63
N ALA A 29 12.76 8.81 -4.14
CA ALA A 29 13.53 7.57 -4.09
C ALA A 29 13.15 6.75 -2.87
N ILE A 30 12.84 5.47 -3.09
CA ILE A 30 12.48 4.52 -2.04
C ILE A 30 13.46 3.35 -2.08
N ARG A 31 14.22 3.18 -1.00
CA ARG A 31 15.13 2.07 -0.82
C ARG A 31 14.38 0.90 -0.23
N ILE A 32 14.48 -0.26 -0.85
CA ILE A 32 13.71 -1.43 -0.44
C ILE A 32 14.59 -2.66 -0.21
N TYR A 33 14.43 -3.29 0.94
CA TYR A 33 14.82 -4.67 1.16
C TYR A 33 13.59 -5.54 0.84
N ALA A 34 13.74 -6.44 -0.12
CA ALA A 34 12.70 -7.40 -0.46
C ALA A 34 13.24 -8.80 -0.26
N ALA A 35 12.62 -9.55 0.65
CA ALA A 35 12.99 -10.94 0.93
C ALA A 35 12.45 -11.88 -0.15
N THR A 36 11.34 -11.50 -0.79
CA THR A 36 10.69 -12.25 -1.87
C THR A 36 10.73 -11.46 -3.16
N ALA A 37 10.65 -12.17 -4.27
CA ALA A 37 10.73 -11.56 -5.59
C ALA A 37 9.67 -10.47 -5.78
N PHE A 38 10.08 -9.44 -6.46
CA PHE A 38 9.22 -8.52 -7.16
C PHE A 38 8.43 -9.22 -8.30
N GLY A 39 8.00 -10.48 -8.13
CA GLY A 39 7.37 -11.29 -9.16
C GLY A 39 6.04 -10.73 -9.68
N SER A 40 4.97 -11.47 -9.56
CA SER A 40 3.62 -11.02 -9.93
C SER A 40 3.16 -9.78 -9.14
N GLU A 41 3.65 -9.61 -7.91
CA GLU A 41 3.38 -8.44 -7.06
C GLU A 41 3.90 -7.13 -7.64
N HIS A 42 4.96 -7.17 -8.46
CA HIS A 42 5.56 -5.98 -9.06
C HIS A 42 4.56 -5.16 -9.89
N GLN A 43 3.72 -5.81 -10.68
CA GLN A 43 2.73 -5.15 -11.53
C GLN A 43 1.59 -4.53 -10.70
N THR A 44 1.10 -5.24 -9.70
CA THR A 44 0.06 -4.72 -8.81
C THR A 44 0.58 -3.56 -7.97
N THR A 45 1.82 -3.62 -7.54
CA THR A 45 2.49 -2.52 -6.84
C THR A 45 2.58 -1.27 -7.71
N LYS A 46 2.96 -1.41 -8.99
CA LYS A 46 2.99 -0.27 -9.92
C LYS A 46 1.62 0.38 -10.08
N SER A 47 0.58 -0.41 -10.21
CA SER A 47 -0.80 0.11 -10.31
C SER A 47 -1.21 0.87 -9.05
N CYS A 48 -0.88 0.35 -7.87
CA CYS A 48 -1.12 1.03 -6.60
C CYS A 48 -0.36 2.35 -6.50
N LEU A 49 0.89 2.40 -6.94
CA LEU A 49 1.69 3.62 -6.94
C LEU A 49 1.14 4.67 -7.90
N ARG A 50 0.62 4.25 -9.06
CA ARG A 50 -0.08 5.16 -9.98
C ARG A 50 -1.34 5.76 -9.34
N ALA A 51 -2.14 4.93 -8.70
CA ALA A 51 -3.33 5.38 -7.99
C ALA A 51 -2.98 6.37 -6.87
N LEU A 52 -1.93 6.08 -6.11
CA LEU A 52 -1.44 6.95 -5.04
C LEU A 52 -0.98 8.31 -5.59
N SER A 53 -0.22 8.33 -6.67
CA SER A 53 0.21 9.57 -7.33
C SER A 53 -0.99 10.40 -7.79
N GLU A 54 -2.03 9.76 -8.28
CA GLU A 54 -3.27 10.46 -8.69
C GLU A 54 -4.00 11.06 -7.49
N LEU A 55 -4.10 10.35 -6.37
CA LEU A 55 -4.67 10.90 -5.13
C LEU A 55 -3.86 12.11 -4.64
N ASN A 56 -2.54 12.06 -4.75
CA ASN A 56 -1.69 13.20 -4.42
C ASN A 56 -1.99 14.42 -5.31
N ARG A 57 -2.12 14.24 -6.61
CA ARG A 57 -2.49 15.32 -7.54
C ARG A 57 -3.85 15.94 -7.23
N LYS A 58 -4.79 15.12 -6.79
CA LYS A 58 -6.13 15.57 -6.38
C LYS A 58 -6.15 16.20 -4.98
N ASN A 59 -5.05 16.16 -4.26
CA ASN A 59 -4.91 16.66 -2.90
C ASN A 59 -6.01 16.16 -1.95
N VAL A 60 -6.23 14.85 -1.95
CA VAL A 60 -7.23 14.22 -1.08
C VAL A 60 -6.77 14.25 0.39
N PRO A 61 -7.71 14.19 1.36
CA PRO A 61 -7.36 14.01 2.77
C PRO A 61 -6.51 12.75 2.98
N HIS A 62 -5.45 12.85 3.77
CA HIS A 62 -4.46 11.78 3.95
C HIS A 62 -3.84 11.72 5.34
N ALA A 63 -4.51 12.30 6.34
CA ALA A 63 -3.96 12.37 7.69
C ALA A 63 -3.78 10.98 8.33
N ARG A 64 -4.67 10.04 8.03
CA ARG A 64 -4.62 8.67 8.55
C ARG A 64 -4.73 7.66 7.42
N ILE A 65 -3.71 6.82 7.30
CA ILE A 65 -3.60 5.83 6.22
C ILE A 65 -3.39 4.45 6.82
N LEU A 66 -4.07 3.45 6.27
CA LEU A 66 -3.90 2.04 6.62
C LEU A 66 -3.40 1.26 5.40
N ASP A 67 -2.39 0.43 5.61
CA ASP A 67 -1.84 -0.48 4.61
C ASP A 67 -2.02 -1.91 5.12
N VAL A 68 -3.00 -2.62 4.56
CA VAL A 68 -3.34 -4.00 4.93
C VAL A 68 -2.61 -4.96 4.02
N GLY A 69 -1.86 -5.90 4.61
CA GLY A 69 -0.99 -6.78 3.85
C GLY A 69 0.23 -6.03 3.32
N THR A 70 0.88 -5.28 4.20
CA THR A 70 1.94 -4.32 3.84
C THR A 70 3.16 -4.95 3.17
N GLY A 71 3.44 -6.23 3.42
CA GLY A 71 4.58 -6.95 2.83
C GLY A 71 5.91 -6.29 3.15
N SER A 72 6.58 -5.76 2.13
CA SER A 72 7.82 -5.00 2.27
C SER A 72 7.62 -3.57 2.80
N GLY A 73 6.38 -3.11 2.87
CA GLY A 73 6.03 -1.75 3.28
C GLY A 73 6.05 -0.73 2.16
N ILE A 74 6.18 -1.14 0.91
CA ILE A 74 6.41 -0.23 -0.22
C ILE A 74 5.33 0.84 -0.37
N LEU A 75 4.06 0.50 -0.22
CA LEU A 75 2.96 1.47 -0.34
C LEU A 75 2.95 2.45 0.83
N SER A 76 3.23 1.96 2.03
CA SER A 76 3.41 2.80 3.23
C SER A 76 4.58 3.77 3.05
N LEU A 77 5.72 3.29 2.54
CA LEU A 77 6.89 4.11 2.27
C LEU A 77 6.59 5.19 1.23
N ALA A 78 5.90 4.83 0.16
CA ALA A 78 5.51 5.77 -0.89
C ALA A 78 4.61 6.88 -0.33
N ALA A 79 3.59 6.53 0.44
CA ALA A 79 2.70 7.50 1.08
C ALA A 79 3.46 8.42 2.06
N ALA A 80 4.38 7.84 2.85
CA ALA A 80 5.20 8.63 3.78
C ALA A 80 6.16 9.57 3.05
N LYS A 81 6.73 9.16 1.91
CA LYS A 81 7.56 10.04 1.07
C LYS A 81 6.77 11.22 0.52
N LEU A 82 5.52 10.99 0.12
CA LEU A 82 4.66 12.06 -0.41
C LEU A 82 4.26 13.07 0.68
N TRP A 83 3.85 12.58 1.84
CA TRP A 83 3.11 13.40 2.80
C TRP A 83 3.79 13.61 4.16
N ARG A 84 4.82 12.84 4.48
CA ARG A 84 5.64 12.99 5.70
C ARG A 84 4.83 13.38 6.95
N GLU A 85 5.07 14.55 7.51
CA GLU A 85 4.46 15.03 8.76
C GLU A 85 2.94 15.20 8.68
N THR A 86 2.37 15.25 7.48
CA THR A 86 0.91 15.40 7.31
C THR A 86 0.16 14.07 7.30
N ALA A 87 0.88 12.95 7.34
CA ALA A 87 0.27 11.61 7.35
C ALA A 87 0.83 10.75 8.47
N GLN A 88 -0.04 9.97 9.12
CA GLN A 88 0.32 8.87 10.00
C GLN A 88 -0.16 7.57 9.35
N ILE A 89 0.76 6.64 9.17
CA ILE A 89 0.52 5.41 8.43
C ILE A 89 0.60 4.22 9.38
N THR A 90 -0.45 3.41 9.37
CA THR A 90 -0.50 2.13 10.07
C THR A 90 -0.33 1.04 9.04
N ALA A 91 0.75 0.27 9.15
CA ALA A 91 1.08 -0.82 8.24
C ALA A 91 0.92 -2.16 8.96
N VAL A 92 0.07 -3.03 8.45
CA VAL A 92 -0.19 -4.30 9.10
C VAL A 92 -0.02 -5.48 8.15
N ASP A 93 0.35 -6.61 8.72
CA ASP A 93 0.45 -7.87 8.00
C ASP A 93 0.17 -9.01 8.97
N ILE A 94 -0.35 -10.12 8.47
CA ILE A 94 -0.53 -11.33 9.27
C ILE A 94 0.81 -12.02 9.55
N ASP A 95 1.79 -11.80 8.67
CA ASP A 95 3.14 -12.34 8.77
C ASP A 95 4.05 -11.41 9.58
N GLU A 96 4.53 -11.89 10.72
CA GLU A 96 5.46 -11.15 11.57
C GLU A 96 6.75 -10.77 10.83
N GLU A 97 7.23 -11.63 9.94
CA GLU A 97 8.44 -11.34 9.17
C GLU A 97 8.25 -10.15 8.23
N ALA A 98 7.07 -10.03 7.61
CA ALA A 98 6.71 -8.86 6.81
C ALA A 98 6.71 -7.57 7.65
N VAL A 99 6.23 -7.64 8.88
CA VAL A 99 6.24 -6.51 9.81
C VAL A 99 7.67 -6.08 10.14
N ILE A 100 8.57 -7.03 10.40
CA ILE A 100 9.99 -6.76 10.67
C ILE A 100 10.64 -6.09 9.45
N VAL A 101 10.38 -6.61 8.25
CA VAL A 101 10.91 -6.05 7.00
C VAL A 101 10.40 -4.62 6.78
N THR A 102 9.12 -4.38 7.00
CA THR A 102 8.51 -3.05 6.87
C THR A 102 9.15 -2.05 7.83
N ARG A 103 9.37 -2.43 9.09
CA ARG A 103 10.06 -1.58 10.07
C ARG A 103 11.48 -1.23 9.62
N GLY A 104 12.23 -2.23 9.16
CA GLY A 104 13.59 -2.03 8.66
C GLY A 104 13.62 -1.10 7.45
N ASN A 105 12.71 -1.27 6.52
CA ASN A 105 12.60 -0.38 5.35
C ASN A 105 12.21 1.05 5.75
N ALA A 106 11.35 1.21 6.75
CA ALA A 106 10.99 2.53 7.26
C ALA A 106 12.23 3.25 7.85
N GLU A 107 13.02 2.56 8.66
CA GLU A 107 14.26 3.10 9.22
C GLU A 107 15.27 3.45 8.12
N ASP A 108 15.49 2.56 7.16
CA ASP A 108 16.41 2.77 6.04
C ASP A 108 16.07 4.00 5.20
N ASN A 109 14.81 4.38 5.16
CA ASN A 109 14.32 5.56 4.44
C ASN A 109 14.12 6.79 5.32
N GLY A 110 14.42 6.71 6.62
CA GLY A 110 14.21 7.81 7.56
C GLY A 110 12.72 8.14 7.80
N LEU A 111 11.85 7.14 7.69
CA LEU A 111 10.39 7.31 7.75
C LEU A 111 9.76 6.64 8.97
N GLU A 112 10.55 6.14 9.90
CA GLU A 112 10.09 5.39 11.08
C GLU A 112 9.16 6.20 11.98
N LYS A 113 9.22 7.52 11.93
CA LYS A 113 8.33 8.39 12.70
C LYS A 113 6.91 8.47 12.13
N PHE A 114 6.76 8.15 10.85
CA PHE A 114 5.49 8.29 10.13
C PHE A 114 4.77 6.96 9.90
N ILE A 115 5.47 5.84 10.12
CA ILE A 115 4.95 4.50 9.87
C ILE A 115 5.02 3.68 11.15
N THR A 116 3.87 3.19 11.61
CA THR A 116 3.77 2.22 12.70
C THR A 116 3.36 0.88 12.10
N ALA A 117 4.22 -0.12 12.23
CA ALA A 117 3.95 -1.46 11.71
C ALA A 117 3.63 -2.45 12.84
N GLY A 118 2.70 -3.36 12.60
CA GLY A 118 2.33 -4.38 13.56
C GLY A 118 1.63 -5.58 12.92
N VAL A 119 1.61 -6.69 13.64
CA VAL A 119 0.90 -7.91 13.23
C VAL A 119 -0.60 -7.71 13.39
N SER A 120 -1.35 -8.07 12.37
CA SER A 120 -2.81 -8.02 12.41
C SER A 120 -3.39 -9.05 11.44
N ASN A 121 -4.41 -9.76 11.87
CA ASN A 121 -5.24 -10.55 10.97
C ASN A 121 -6.26 -9.61 10.30
N GLY A 122 -5.87 -9.06 9.16
CA GLY A 122 -6.64 -8.02 8.49
C GLY A 122 -6.85 -6.80 9.39
N TYR A 123 -8.11 -6.47 9.64
CA TYR A 123 -8.52 -5.33 10.48
C TYR A 123 -8.67 -5.69 11.96
N GLN A 124 -8.39 -6.92 12.35
CA GLN A 124 -8.65 -7.47 13.68
C GLN A 124 -7.48 -7.25 14.63
N SER A 125 -7.17 -6.00 14.94
CA SER A 125 -6.17 -5.66 15.94
C SER A 125 -6.47 -4.32 16.60
N GLU A 126 -5.96 -4.13 17.81
CA GLU A 126 -6.05 -2.85 18.51
C GLU A 126 -5.30 -1.75 17.76
N LEU A 127 -4.16 -2.08 17.13
CA LEU A 127 -3.39 -1.12 16.33
C LEU A 127 -4.24 -0.52 15.21
N VAL A 128 -5.02 -1.34 14.52
CA VAL A 128 -5.94 -0.87 13.47
C VAL A 128 -7.07 -0.04 14.06
N SER A 129 -7.75 -0.54 15.08
CA SER A 129 -8.94 0.10 15.63
C SER A 129 -8.65 1.44 16.31
N LYS A 130 -7.53 1.57 17.02
CA LYS A 130 -7.20 2.81 17.72
C LYS A 130 -6.84 3.97 16.78
N ASN A 131 -6.42 3.69 15.57
CA ASN A 131 -6.06 4.71 14.57
C ASN A 131 -7.15 4.95 13.52
N ALA A 132 -8.25 4.21 13.61
CA ALA A 132 -9.40 4.37 12.73
C ALA A 132 -10.25 5.60 13.13
N PRO A 133 -11.08 6.16 12.23
CA PRO A 133 -11.19 5.77 10.82
C PRO A 133 -10.07 6.38 9.95
N TYR A 134 -9.87 5.79 8.77
CA TYR A 134 -8.79 6.16 7.86
C TYR A 134 -9.29 6.99 6.66
N ASP A 135 -8.44 7.89 6.19
CA ASP A 135 -8.67 8.65 4.97
C ASP A 135 -8.40 7.81 3.73
N ILE A 136 -7.36 6.97 3.79
CA ILE A 136 -6.94 6.09 2.70
C ILE A 136 -6.64 4.71 3.27
N ILE A 137 -7.12 3.67 2.59
CA ILE A 137 -6.80 2.27 2.91
C ILE A 137 -6.22 1.61 1.65
N PHE A 138 -5.01 1.06 1.78
CA PHE A 138 -4.44 0.15 0.78
C PHE A 138 -4.74 -1.29 1.18
N ALA A 139 -5.10 -2.12 0.23
CA ALA A 139 -5.17 -3.56 0.39
C ALA A 139 -4.70 -4.24 -0.90
N ASN A 140 -3.43 -4.57 -0.96
CA ASN A 140 -2.81 -5.29 -2.07
C ASN A 140 -2.63 -6.76 -1.68
N ILE A 141 -3.72 -7.49 -1.72
CA ILE A 141 -3.82 -8.90 -1.30
C ILE A 141 -4.67 -9.67 -2.31
N LEU A 142 -4.83 -10.98 -2.10
CA LEU A 142 -5.62 -11.82 -2.99
C LEU A 142 -7.10 -11.43 -2.98
N ALA A 143 -7.81 -11.75 -4.08
CA ALA A 143 -9.21 -11.40 -4.28
C ALA A 143 -10.13 -11.92 -3.17
N ARG A 144 -9.97 -13.18 -2.76
CA ARG A 144 -10.84 -13.78 -1.75
C ARG A 144 -10.78 -13.06 -0.40
N PRO A 145 -9.60 -12.81 0.19
CA PRO A 145 -9.51 -11.98 1.38
C PRO A 145 -10.08 -10.57 1.20
N LEU A 146 -9.87 -9.93 0.05
CA LEU A 146 -10.46 -8.62 -0.25
C LEU A 146 -11.98 -8.65 -0.12
N ILE A 147 -12.61 -9.65 -0.72
CA ILE A 147 -14.06 -9.81 -0.70
C ILE A 147 -14.57 -10.09 0.73
N GLU A 148 -13.92 -10.99 1.44
CA GLU A 148 -14.28 -11.37 2.80
C GLU A 148 -14.14 -10.19 3.78
N MET A 149 -13.17 -9.33 3.57
CA MET A 149 -12.89 -8.18 4.45
C MET A 149 -13.53 -6.87 3.99
N ALA A 150 -14.33 -6.88 2.92
CA ALA A 150 -14.99 -5.65 2.44
C ALA A 150 -15.82 -4.95 3.52
N PRO A 151 -16.60 -5.65 4.37
CA PRO A 151 -17.32 -5.00 5.47
C PRO A 151 -16.39 -4.32 6.47
N ASP A 152 -15.29 -4.96 6.84
CA ASP A 152 -14.31 -4.39 7.78
C ASP A 152 -13.63 -3.15 7.19
N LEU A 153 -13.28 -3.18 5.91
CA LEU A 153 -12.74 -2.03 5.22
C LEU A 153 -13.71 -0.85 5.30
N ALA A 154 -14.97 -1.08 4.97
CA ALA A 154 -15.99 -0.04 4.98
C ALA A 154 -16.18 0.58 6.37
N GLN A 155 -16.12 -0.23 7.43
CA GLN A 155 -16.21 0.25 8.81
C GLN A 155 -15.03 1.12 9.23
N ASN A 156 -13.86 0.88 8.66
CA ASN A 156 -12.63 1.58 9.01
C ASN A 156 -12.31 2.77 8.10
N LEU A 157 -13.04 2.94 7.00
CA LEU A 157 -12.83 4.03 6.05
C LEU A 157 -13.73 5.22 6.40
N LYS A 158 -13.16 6.42 6.42
CA LYS A 158 -13.94 7.65 6.61
C LYS A 158 -14.92 7.84 5.45
N PRO A 159 -16.11 8.42 5.68
CA PRO A 159 -16.96 8.90 4.60
C PRO A 159 -16.18 9.85 3.69
N GLY A 160 -16.23 9.62 2.38
CA GLY A 160 -15.44 10.35 1.40
C GLY A 160 -13.97 9.90 1.29
N GLY A 161 -13.55 8.90 2.06
CA GLY A 161 -12.22 8.32 1.97
C GLY A 161 -12.04 7.44 0.74
N PHE A 162 -10.80 7.12 0.42
CA PHE A 162 -10.43 6.31 -0.74
C PHE A 162 -9.82 4.98 -0.31
N CYS A 163 -10.13 3.92 -1.02
CA CYS A 163 -9.39 2.67 -0.91
C CYS A 163 -8.77 2.30 -2.26
N ILE A 164 -7.58 1.72 -2.20
CA ILE A 164 -6.85 1.20 -3.34
C ILE A 164 -6.72 -0.30 -3.14
N LEU A 165 -7.41 -1.06 -3.98
CA LEU A 165 -7.49 -2.52 -3.91
C LEU A 165 -6.73 -3.12 -5.07
N SER A 166 -5.89 -4.10 -4.81
CA SER A 166 -5.08 -4.76 -5.84
C SER A 166 -4.64 -6.15 -5.38
N GLY A 167 -3.95 -6.88 -6.26
CA GLY A 167 -3.44 -8.21 -5.97
C GLY A 167 -4.29 -9.32 -6.59
N PHE A 168 -5.13 -9.01 -7.56
CA PHE A 168 -6.02 -9.96 -8.21
C PHE A 168 -5.96 -9.83 -9.74
N VAL A 169 -6.49 -10.84 -10.43
CA VAL A 169 -6.52 -10.88 -11.89
C VAL A 169 -7.87 -10.39 -12.43
N GLY A 170 -7.90 -10.04 -13.73
CA GLY A 170 -9.05 -9.44 -14.37
C GLY A 170 -10.35 -10.22 -14.24
N ASP A 171 -10.30 -11.56 -14.22
CA ASP A 171 -11.48 -12.42 -14.06
C ASP A 171 -12.18 -12.25 -12.70
N GLN A 172 -11.44 -11.76 -11.71
CA GLN A 172 -11.93 -11.56 -10.33
C GLN A 172 -12.43 -10.14 -10.08
N GLU A 173 -12.22 -9.23 -11.04
CA GLU A 173 -12.51 -7.80 -10.91
C GLU A 173 -13.95 -7.51 -10.49
N ASN A 174 -14.91 -8.11 -11.19
CA ASN A 174 -16.32 -7.87 -10.92
C ASN A 174 -16.74 -8.33 -9.51
N TRP A 175 -16.17 -9.41 -9.01
CA TRP A 175 -16.45 -9.91 -7.66
C TRP A 175 -15.93 -8.95 -6.60
N VAL A 176 -14.73 -8.42 -6.80
CA VAL A 176 -14.12 -7.46 -5.87
C VAL A 176 -14.92 -6.15 -5.87
N ILE A 177 -15.25 -5.62 -7.04
CA ILE A 177 -16.04 -4.39 -7.19
C ILE A 177 -17.40 -4.56 -6.50
N LYS A 178 -18.12 -5.63 -6.82
CA LYS A 178 -19.45 -5.88 -6.27
C LYS A 178 -19.44 -5.96 -4.74
N ALA A 179 -18.47 -6.69 -4.16
CA ALA A 179 -18.37 -6.83 -2.72
C ALA A 179 -18.19 -5.47 -2.02
N HIS A 180 -17.47 -4.55 -2.64
CA HIS A 180 -17.24 -3.22 -2.06
C HIS A 180 -18.40 -2.26 -2.33
N GLU A 181 -19.04 -2.34 -3.49
CA GLU A 181 -20.24 -1.57 -3.80
C GLU A 181 -21.39 -1.93 -2.85
N GLU A 182 -21.53 -3.20 -2.47
CA GLU A 182 -22.50 -3.67 -1.47
C GLU A 182 -22.29 -3.03 -0.09
N GLN A 183 -21.07 -2.55 0.19
CA GLN A 183 -20.74 -1.82 1.43
C GLN A 183 -20.89 -0.31 1.29
N GLY A 184 -21.39 0.19 0.17
CA GLY A 184 -21.61 1.61 -0.05
C GLY A 184 -20.44 2.36 -0.66
N LEU A 185 -19.42 1.66 -1.15
CA LEU A 185 -18.32 2.28 -1.88
C LEU A 185 -18.68 2.43 -3.38
N SER A 186 -18.09 3.41 -4.02
CA SER A 186 -18.27 3.66 -5.47
C SER A 186 -16.95 3.50 -6.19
N LEU A 187 -16.97 2.81 -7.33
CA LEU A 187 -15.79 2.66 -8.17
C LEU A 187 -15.42 4.00 -8.80
N VAL A 188 -14.14 4.41 -8.63
CA VAL A 188 -13.62 5.64 -9.21
C VAL A 188 -12.83 5.35 -10.48
N LYS A 189 -11.91 4.36 -10.44
CA LYS A 189 -11.05 4.03 -11.56
C LYS A 189 -10.50 2.62 -11.45
N ILE A 190 -10.24 2.00 -12.60
CA ILE A 190 -9.56 0.70 -12.72
C ILE A 190 -8.21 0.94 -13.38
N TYR A 191 -7.17 0.41 -12.74
CA TYR A 191 -5.81 0.39 -13.29
C TYR A 191 -5.49 -1.03 -13.76
N GLU A 192 -5.11 -1.16 -15.00
CA GLU A 192 -4.75 -2.44 -15.59
C GLU A 192 -3.26 -2.49 -15.90
N MET A 193 -2.61 -3.61 -15.57
CA MET A 193 -1.26 -3.90 -15.98
C MET A 193 -1.17 -5.38 -16.33
N ASP A 194 -1.11 -5.68 -17.62
CA ASP A 194 -1.35 -7.03 -18.18
C ASP A 194 -2.70 -7.55 -17.70
N ASN A 195 -2.75 -8.76 -17.12
CA ASN A 195 -4.00 -9.29 -16.56
C ASN A 195 -4.21 -8.93 -15.08
N TRP A 196 -3.32 -8.14 -14.49
CA TRP A 196 -3.40 -7.76 -13.08
C TRP A 196 -4.23 -6.48 -12.86
N ARG A 197 -4.89 -6.43 -11.68
CA ARG A 197 -5.61 -5.28 -11.14
C ARG A 197 -5.10 -4.95 -9.76
#